data_179f1a7be4e9e21662d66d8dbfbfe815
#
_entry.id   179f1a7be4e9e21662d66d8dbfbfe815
#
_cell.length_a   1.000
_cell.length_b   1.000
_cell.length_c   1.000
_cell.angle_alpha   90.00
_cell.angle_beta   90.00
_cell.angle_gamma   90.00
#
_symmetry.space_group_name_H-M   'P 1'
#
loop_
_entity.id
_entity.type
_entity.pdbx_description
1 polymer ?
#
loop_
_entity_poly.entity_id
_entity_poly.type
_entity_poly.pdbx_seq_one_letter_code
_entity_poly.pdbx_strand_id
1 'polypeptide(L)'
;MKKTIQLLMILATIFVSCDDDSRYSIYRVNFSFDKNIHPYIQVNSFGQFICVKRKSNNAGQYELTDALGYTQIVNIPEIQMQMSPFHYGLGGLIIGTPMNCDGNIWAYDWACPKCDSQRYRVEIDYTIGHATCPRCATKFDLNSGGLAIEGESRPLWSYRVFDSSITVLIQN
;
A
#
# COMPACT_ATOMS: atom_id res chain seq x y z
N MET A 1 30.53 -7.88 44.58
CA MET A 1 30.45 -8.61 43.28
C MET A 1 29.03 -9.02 42.90
N LYS A 2 28.21 -9.66 43.75
CA LYS A 2 26.81 -10.05 43.33
C LYS A 2 25.90 -8.88 42.96
N LYS A 3 25.97 -7.74 43.65
CA LYS A 3 25.15 -6.55 43.35
C LYS A 3 25.53 -5.86 42.03
N THR A 4 26.79 -5.87 41.63
CA THR A 4 27.26 -5.32 40.35
C THR A 4 26.84 -6.17 39.16
N ILE A 5 26.78 -7.50 39.31
CA ILE A 5 26.31 -8.42 38.29
C ILE A 5 24.80 -8.27 38.08
N GLN A 6 24.02 -8.07 39.15
CA GLN A 6 22.58 -7.80 39.03
C GLN A 6 22.28 -6.47 38.33
N LEU A 7 23.06 -5.42 38.59
CA LEU A 7 22.92 -4.12 37.93
C LEU A 7 23.26 -4.22 36.44
N LEU A 8 24.28 -5.02 36.07
CA LEU A 8 24.66 -5.24 34.68
C LEU A 8 23.59 -6.05 33.91
N MET A 9 22.92 -7.04 34.55
CA MET A 9 21.83 -7.78 33.95
C MET A 9 20.60 -6.89 33.70
N ILE A 10 20.28 -5.97 34.60
CA ILE A 10 19.14 -5.05 34.43
C ILE A 10 19.44 -4.04 33.30
N LEU A 11 20.68 -3.61 33.14
CA LEU A 11 21.07 -2.71 32.05
C LEU A 11 21.04 -3.39 30.67
N ALA A 12 21.30 -4.70 30.59
CA ALA A 12 21.27 -5.46 29.36
C ALA A 12 19.83 -5.71 28.81
N THR A 13 18.82 -5.65 29.67
CA THR A 13 17.42 -5.83 29.24
C THR A 13 16.80 -4.58 28.63
N ILE A 14 17.45 -3.42 28.74
CA ILE A 14 16.93 -2.14 28.19
C ILE A 14 17.24 -2.00 26.69
N PHE A 15 18.13 -2.86 26.15
CA PHE A 15 18.45 -2.90 24.71
C PHE A 15 17.67 -3.94 23.93
N VAL A 16 16.54 -4.46 24.44
CA VAL A 16 15.56 -5.13 23.59
C VAL A 16 14.92 -4.05 22.75
N SER A 17 15.60 -3.76 21.67
CA SER A 17 15.20 -2.95 20.54
C SER A 17 13.71 -3.14 20.26
N CYS A 18 12.97 -2.05 20.19
CA CYS A 18 11.79 -1.99 19.34
C CYS A 18 12.23 -2.52 17.98
N ASP A 19 11.77 -3.67 17.61
CA ASP A 19 11.73 -4.10 16.23
C ASP A 19 10.86 -3.04 15.56
N ASP A 20 11.51 -2.14 14.83
CA ASP A 20 10.84 -1.09 14.08
C ASP A 20 10.14 -1.79 12.93
N ASP A 21 9.01 -2.39 13.24
CA ASP A 21 8.10 -3.02 12.28
C ASP A 21 7.45 -1.91 11.49
N SER A 22 8.31 -1.21 10.76
CA SER A 22 7.94 -0.10 9.91
C SER A 22 6.90 -0.61 8.90
N ARG A 23 5.64 -0.27 9.13
CA ARG A 23 4.55 -0.55 8.21
C ARG A 23 4.74 0.19 6.88
N TYR A 24 5.58 1.24 6.91
CA TYR A 24 5.83 2.06 5.73
C TYR A 24 6.84 1.39 4.80
N SER A 25 6.54 1.47 3.52
CA SER A 25 7.40 0.95 2.47
C SER A 25 8.65 1.79 2.29
N ILE A 26 9.77 1.12 2.00
CA ILE A 26 11.02 1.75 1.54
C ILE A 26 10.98 2.07 0.03
N TYR A 27 10.03 1.51 -0.70
CA TYR A 27 9.91 1.72 -2.14
C TYR A 27 9.27 3.07 -2.43
N ARG A 28 9.95 3.84 -3.28
CA ARG A 28 9.53 5.21 -3.60
C ARG A 28 8.13 5.24 -4.20
N VAL A 29 7.28 6.07 -3.63
CA VAL A 29 5.97 6.40 -4.16
C VAL A 29 5.80 7.92 -4.27
N ASN A 30 5.19 8.35 -5.34
CA ASN A 30 4.69 9.70 -5.57
C ASN A 30 3.55 9.57 -6.58
N PHE A 31 2.31 9.60 -6.11
CA PHE A 31 1.14 9.46 -6.97
C PHE A 31 0.03 10.37 -6.46
N SER A 32 -0.58 11.14 -7.35
CA SER A 32 -1.69 12.02 -7.00
C SER A 32 -2.80 11.95 -8.03
N PHE A 33 -4.03 12.15 -7.56
CA PHE A 33 -5.22 12.14 -8.41
C PHE A 33 -6.34 12.98 -7.79
N ASP A 34 -7.29 13.40 -8.63
CA ASP A 34 -8.54 14.01 -8.20
C ASP A 34 -9.53 12.91 -7.82
N LYS A 35 -9.92 12.86 -6.53
CA LYS A 35 -10.82 11.82 -6.01
C LYS A 35 -12.29 12.05 -6.35
N ASN A 36 -12.65 13.16 -6.98
CA ASN A 36 -14.03 13.50 -7.32
C ASN A 36 -14.38 13.11 -8.77
N ILE A 37 -13.41 12.65 -9.56
CA ILE A 37 -13.63 12.23 -10.94
C ILE A 37 -13.60 10.70 -11.08
N HIS A 38 -14.37 10.17 -12.04
CA HIS A 38 -14.32 8.75 -12.38
C HIS A 38 -12.99 8.39 -13.04
N PRO A 39 -12.36 7.24 -12.70
CA PRO A 39 -12.84 6.18 -11.80
C PRO A 39 -12.42 6.38 -10.33
N TYR A 40 -11.65 7.40 -10.02
CA TYR A 40 -11.08 7.59 -8.66
C TYR A 40 -12.13 7.87 -7.59
N ILE A 41 -13.31 8.37 -7.98
CA ILE A 41 -14.40 8.63 -7.03
C ILE A 41 -14.79 7.39 -6.21
N GLN A 42 -14.49 6.20 -6.71
CA GLN A 42 -14.75 4.94 -6.00
C GLN A 42 -13.99 4.84 -4.68
N VAL A 43 -12.80 5.47 -4.56
CA VAL A 43 -12.02 5.45 -3.31
C VAL A 43 -12.71 6.17 -2.15
N ASN A 44 -13.71 7.00 -2.40
CA ASN A 44 -14.50 7.66 -1.37
C ASN A 44 -15.56 6.73 -0.75
N SER A 45 -15.75 5.54 -1.30
CA SER A 45 -16.74 4.57 -0.81
C SER A 45 -16.08 3.51 0.06
N PHE A 46 -16.69 3.21 1.21
CA PHE A 46 -16.19 2.18 2.14
C PHE A 46 -16.09 0.81 1.46
N GLY A 47 -14.98 0.12 1.70
CA GLY A 47 -14.68 -1.20 1.16
C GLY A 47 -14.30 -1.20 -0.33
N GLN A 48 -14.22 -0.03 -0.98
CA GLN A 48 -13.86 0.07 -2.38
C GLN A 48 -12.37 0.36 -2.54
N PHE A 49 -11.70 -0.47 -3.34
CA PHE A 49 -10.27 -0.35 -3.63
C PHE A 49 -10.05 -0.28 -5.13
N ILE A 50 -9.14 0.58 -5.56
CA ILE A 50 -8.63 0.64 -6.92
C ILE A 50 -7.16 0.23 -6.94
N CYS A 51 -6.68 -0.28 -8.07
CA CYS A 51 -5.28 -0.61 -8.24
C CYS A 51 -4.65 0.23 -9.34
N VAL A 52 -3.43 0.71 -9.10
CA VAL A 52 -2.68 1.52 -10.06
C VAL A 52 -1.30 0.94 -10.24
N LYS A 53 -0.86 0.74 -11.47
CA LYS A 53 0.52 0.32 -11.77
C LYS A 53 1.04 1.00 -13.02
N ARG A 54 2.35 1.15 -13.09
CA ARG A 54 3.01 1.64 -14.31
C ARG A 54 2.73 0.71 -15.49
N LYS A 55 2.46 1.26 -16.66
CA LYS A 55 2.40 0.50 -17.89
C LYS A 55 3.81 0.15 -18.36
N SER A 56 4.06 -1.14 -18.63
CA SER A 56 5.41 -1.67 -18.85
C SER A 56 6.14 -1.02 -20.05
N ASN A 57 5.41 -0.67 -21.09
CA ASN A 57 6.00 -0.21 -22.37
C ASN A 57 5.82 1.29 -22.62
N ASN A 58 5.27 2.05 -21.68
CA ASN A 58 5.04 3.48 -21.86
C ASN A 58 5.11 4.22 -20.53
N ALA A 59 6.13 5.05 -20.36
CA ALA A 59 6.33 5.84 -19.13
C ALA A 59 5.27 6.93 -18.93
N GLY A 60 4.63 7.38 -20.01
CA GLY A 60 3.56 8.38 -19.99
C GLY A 60 2.16 7.82 -19.70
N GLN A 61 2.07 6.54 -19.34
CA GLN A 61 0.80 5.87 -19.07
C GLN A 61 0.88 4.98 -17.84
N TYR A 62 -0.25 4.80 -17.19
CA TYR A 62 -0.44 3.78 -16.16
C TYR A 62 -1.73 2.99 -16.40
N GLU A 63 -1.78 1.80 -15.83
CA GLU A 63 -2.97 0.95 -15.79
C GLU A 63 -3.67 1.20 -14.46
N LEU A 64 -4.97 1.46 -14.54
CA LEU A 64 -5.85 1.59 -13.39
C LEU A 64 -6.91 0.50 -13.48
N THR A 65 -7.01 -0.31 -12.42
CA THR A 65 -8.08 -1.29 -12.23
C THR A 65 -9.05 -0.73 -11.19
N ASP A 66 -10.30 -0.62 -11.55
CA ASP A 66 -11.34 -0.09 -10.66
C ASP A 66 -11.81 -1.12 -9.62
N ALA A 67 -12.70 -0.71 -8.73
CA ALA A 67 -13.23 -1.58 -7.67
C ALA A 67 -14.15 -2.70 -8.18
N LEU A 68 -14.47 -2.73 -9.46
CA LEU A 68 -15.19 -3.82 -10.13
C LEU A 68 -14.24 -4.76 -10.89
N GLY A 69 -12.94 -4.47 -10.89
CA GLY A 69 -11.92 -5.25 -11.57
C GLY A 69 -11.71 -4.87 -13.05
N TYR A 70 -12.36 -3.83 -13.56
CA TYR A 70 -12.14 -3.36 -14.93
C TYR A 70 -10.86 -2.54 -15.03
N THR A 71 -10.00 -2.87 -15.98
CA THR A 71 -8.73 -2.19 -16.21
C THR A 71 -8.82 -1.23 -17.39
N GLN A 72 -8.33 -0.01 -17.19
CA GLN A 72 -8.21 1.01 -18.22
C GLN A 72 -6.79 1.62 -18.24
N ILE A 73 -6.42 2.21 -19.38
CA ILE A 73 -5.15 2.94 -19.53
C ILE A 73 -5.41 4.42 -19.35
N VAL A 74 -4.62 5.04 -18.48
CA VAL A 74 -4.68 6.48 -18.21
C VAL A 74 -3.41 7.13 -18.71
N ASN A 75 -3.55 8.23 -19.46
CA ASN A 75 -2.43 9.05 -19.90
C ASN A 75 -2.02 10.01 -18.78
N ILE A 76 -0.71 10.12 -18.55
CA ILE A 76 -0.15 11.10 -17.60
C ILE A 76 0.03 12.42 -18.36
N PRO A 77 -0.49 13.53 -17.88
CA PRO A 77 -0.24 14.84 -18.47
C PRO A 77 1.26 15.12 -18.57
N GLU A 78 1.72 15.69 -19.68
CA GLU A 78 3.15 15.95 -19.92
C GLU A 78 3.77 16.82 -18.82
N ILE A 79 3.06 17.84 -18.37
CA ILE A 79 3.48 18.71 -17.28
C ILE A 79 3.73 17.92 -15.99
N GLN A 80 2.89 16.91 -15.69
CA GLN A 80 3.07 16.04 -14.53
C GLN A 80 4.32 15.20 -14.64
N MET A 81 4.61 14.66 -15.83
CA MET A 81 5.83 13.88 -16.06
C MET A 81 7.10 14.70 -15.88
N GLN A 82 7.09 15.97 -16.27
CA GLN A 82 8.23 16.86 -16.18
C GLN A 82 8.47 17.41 -14.77
N MET A 83 7.40 17.83 -14.08
CA MET A 83 7.51 18.51 -12.78
C MET A 83 7.55 17.54 -11.61
N SER A 84 6.76 16.48 -11.65
CA SER A 84 6.62 15.55 -10.53
C SER A 84 6.26 14.14 -11.06
N PRO A 85 7.23 13.39 -11.58
CA PRO A 85 6.96 12.08 -12.17
C PRO A 85 6.37 11.12 -11.16
N PHE A 86 5.39 10.33 -11.58
CA PHE A 86 4.75 9.34 -10.74
C PHE A 86 5.68 8.15 -10.45
N HIS A 87 5.66 7.72 -9.20
CA HIS A 87 6.30 6.52 -8.70
C HIS A 87 5.25 5.66 -7.99
N TYR A 88 5.27 4.37 -8.22
CA TYR A 88 4.19 3.46 -7.85
C TYR A 88 4.60 2.38 -6.84
N GLY A 89 5.67 2.59 -6.07
CA GLY A 89 6.19 1.57 -5.16
C GLY A 89 6.85 0.41 -5.90
N LEU A 90 6.82 -0.79 -5.31
CA LEU A 90 7.39 -2.00 -5.90
C LEU A 90 6.46 -2.65 -6.93
N GLY A 91 5.22 -2.93 -6.55
CA GLY A 91 4.26 -3.67 -7.39
C GLY A 91 3.21 -2.81 -8.07
N GLY A 92 3.05 -1.59 -7.66
CA GLY A 92 1.91 -0.72 -7.93
C GLY A 92 1.24 -0.33 -6.62
N LEU A 93 0.10 0.31 -6.68
CA LEU A 93 -0.64 0.79 -5.52
C LEU A 93 -2.02 0.13 -5.46
N ILE A 94 -2.46 -0.20 -4.25
CA ILE A 94 -3.84 -0.48 -3.88
C ILE A 94 -4.30 0.71 -3.06
N ILE A 95 -5.37 1.38 -3.46
CA ILE A 95 -5.85 2.62 -2.85
C ILE A 95 -7.33 2.51 -2.60
N GLY A 96 -7.80 2.86 -1.41
CA GLY A 96 -9.23 2.84 -1.11
C GLY A 96 -9.54 3.16 0.33
N THR A 97 -10.83 3.21 0.65
CA THR A 97 -11.32 3.44 2.00
C THR A 97 -11.78 2.13 2.63
N PRO A 98 -11.08 1.62 3.66
CA PRO A 98 -11.49 0.41 4.35
C PRO A 98 -12.89 0.51 4.98
N MET A 99 -13.56 -0.63 5.14
CA MET A 99 -14.89 -0.67 5.78
C MET A 99 -14.86 -0.30 7.27
N ASN A 100 -13.73 -0.57 7.94
CA ASN A 100 -13.59 -0.44 9.39
C ASN A 100 -12.76 0.77 9.82
N CYS A 101 -12.78 1.85 9.03
CA CYS A 101 -12.02 3.06 9.34
C CYS A 101 -12.92 4.30 9.39
N ASP A 102 -12.37 5.42 9.86
CA ASP A 102 -13.05 6.71 9.99
C ASP A 102 -13.23 7.45 8.65
N GLY A 103 -13.32 6.73 7.53
CA GLY A 103 -13.42 7.30 6.19
C GLY A 103 -12.09 7.73 5.60
N ASN A 104 -10.97 7.41 6.24
CA ASN A 104 -9.64 7.72 5.73
C ASN A 104 -9.27 6.80 4.56
N ILE A 105 -8.72 7.39 3.50
CA ILE A 105 -8.17 6.63 2.37
C ILE A 105 -6.83 6.02 2.80
N TRP A 106 -6.65 4.74 2.50
CA TRP A 106 -5.41 4.01 2.73
C TRP A 106 -4.75 3.63 1.40
N ALA A 107 -3.44 3.51 1.43
CA ALA A 107 -2.66 3.09 0.27
C ALA A 107 -1.65 2.03 0.67
N TYR A 108 -1.62 0.93 -0.12
CA TYR A 108 -0.70 -0.19 0.06
C TYR A 108 0.10 -0.43 -1.21
N ASP A 109 1.28 -1.05 -1.06
CA ASP A 109 1.97 -1.64 -2.21
C ASP A 109 1.21 -2.86 -2.71
N TRP A 110 1.08 -2.98 -4.01
CA TRP A 110 0.40 -4.11 -4.64
C TRP A 110 1.24 -5.40 -4.65
N ALA A 111 2.57 -5.30 -4.42
CA ALA A 111 3.44 -6.46 -4.31
C ALA A 111 3.23 -7.20 -2.97
N CYS A 112 3.34 -8.51 -3.01
CA CYS A 112 3.34 -9.32 -1.80
C CYS A 112 4.63 -9.09 -1.00
N PRO A 113 4.56 -8.65 0.28
CA PRO A 113 5.74 -8.36 1.09
C PRO A 113 6.60 -9.58 1.42
N LYS A 114 5.99 -10.78 1.48
CA LYS A 114 6.72 -12.05 1.69
C LYS A 114 7.54 -12.45 0.46
N CYS A 115 7.01 -12.20 -0.74
CA CYS A 115 7.67 -12.54 -2.00
C CYS A 115 8.67 -11.49 -2.45
N ASP A 116 8.53 -10.26 -1.98
CA ASP A 116 9.38 -9.10 -2.23
C ASP A 116 9.77 -8.92 -3.70
N SER A 117 8.75 -8.95 -4.56
CA SER A 117 8.96 -8.88 -6.01
C SER A 117 7.78 -8.25 -6.72
N GLN A 118 8.07 -7.33 -7.62
CA GLN A 118 7.07 -6.68 -8.50
C GLN A 118 6.26 -7.67 -9.37
N ARG A 119 6.74 -8.93 -9.52
CA ARG A 119 6.05 -9.97 -10.29
C ARG A 119 4.87 -10.57 -9.54
N TYR A 120 4.90 -10.54 -8.21
CA TYR A 120 3.93 -11.22 -7.36
C TYR A 120 3.03 -10.20 -6.68
N ARG A 121 2.12 -9.63 -7.48
CA ARG A 121 1.04 -8.80 -6.98
C ARG A 121 -0.02 -9.66 -6.32
N VAL A 122 -0.63 -9.14 -5.27
CA VAL A 122 -1.76 -9.81 -4.63
C VAL A 122 -3.02 -9.65 -5.50
N GLU A 123 -3.82 -10.69 -5.58
CA GLU A 123 -5.10 -10.71 -6.26
C GLU A 123 -6.19 -10.30 -5.27
N ILE A 124 -7.01 -9.32 -5.63
CA ILE A 124 -7.99 -8.72 -4.74
C ILE A 124 -9.36 -9.34 -4.98
N ASP A 125 -9.97 -9.83 -3.90
CA ASP A 125 -11.39 -10.10 -3.84
C ASP A 125 -12.10 -8.79 -3.42
N TYR A 126 -12.62 -8.10 -4.40
CA TYR A 126 -13.29 -6.81 -4.21
C TYR A 126 -14.60 -6.89 -3.43
N THR A 127 -15.15 -8.10 -3.22
CA THR A 127 -16.41 -8.28 -2.48
C THR A 127 -16.21 -8.18 -0.97
N ILE A 128 -15.06 -8.61 -0.48
CA ILE A 128 -14.74 -8.69 0.95
C ILE A 128 -13.51 -7.86 1.35
N GLY A 129 -12.78 -7.31 0.37
CA GLY A 129 -11.56 -6.54 0.62
C GLY A 129 -10.37 -7.39 1.08
N HIS A 130 -10.32 -8.66 0.67
CA HIS A 130 -9.16 -9.52 0.90
C HIS A 130 -8.24 -9.55 -0.31
N ALA A 131 -6.96 -9.75 -0.07
CA ALA A 131 -5.95 -9.83 -1.13
C ALA A 131 -5.08 -11.06 -0.93
N THR A 132 -4.94 -11.90 -1.96
CA THR A 132 -4.21 -13.18 -1.88
C THR A 132 -3.01 -13.17 -2.80
N CYS A 133 -1.85 -13.57 -2.30
CA CYS A 133 -0.67 -13.74 -3.14
C CYS A 133 -0.74 -15.03 -3.96
N PRO A 134 -0.68 -14.98 -5.30
CA PRO A 134 -0.78 -16.19 -6.14
C PRO A 134 0.44 -17.11 -6.01
N ARG A 135 1.58 -16.61 -5.47
CA ARG A 135 2.79 -17.42 -5.30
C ARG A 135 2.85 -18.14 -3.96
N CYS A 136 2.62 -17.42 -2.86
CA CYS A 136 2.84 -17.98 -1.51
C CYS A 136 1.53 -18.23 -0.75
N ALA A 137 0.38 -17.98 -1.39
CA ALA A 137 -0.96 -18.14 -0.86
C ALA A 137 -1.25 -17.36 0.44
N THR A 138 -0.35 -16.44 0.83
CA THR A 138 -0.62 -15.55 1.97
C THR A 138 -1.81 -14.65 1.63
N LYS A 139 -2.74 -14.55 2.57
CA LYS A 139 -3.95 -13.73 2.44
C LYS A 139 -3.87 -12.52 3.39
N PHE A 140 -4.24 -11.37 2.90
CA PHE A 140 -4.22 -10.09 3.60
C PHE A 140 -5.62 -9.49 3.67
N ASP A 141 -5.92 -8.78 4.76
CA ASP A 141 -7.17 -8.02 4.92
C ASP A 141 -6.89 -6.52 4.69
N LEU A 142 -7.39 -5.98 3.58
CA LEU A 142 -7.26 -4.56 3.24
C LEU A 142 -8.06 -3.66 4.18
N ASN A 143 -9.11 -4.18 4.80
CA ASN A 143 -9.94 -3.44 5.74
C ASN A 143 -9.33 -3.33 7.14
N SER A 144 -8.27 -4.12 7.42
CA SER A 144 -7.59 -4.18 8.72
C SER A 144 -6.10 -3.84 8.60
N GLY A 145 -5.76 -2.81 7.81
CA GLY A 145 -4.37 -2.33 7.69
C GLY A 145 -3.45 -3.23 6.87
N GLY A 146 -4.01 -4.06 5.99
CA GLY A 146 -3.23 -5.00 5.17
C GLY A 146 -2.61 -6.13 5.99
N LEU A 147 -3.16 -6.45 7.16
CA LEU A 147 -2.67 -7.54 8.01
C LEU A 147 -2.77 -8.90 7.30
N ALA A 148 -1.76 -9.75 7.48
CA ALA A 148 -1.83 -11.12 7.04
C ALA A 148 -2.82 -11.90 7.92
N ILE A 149 -3.88 -12.46 7.31
CA ILE A 149 -4.92 -13.23 8.00
C ILE A 149 -4.76 -14.74 7.77
N GLU A 150 -4.04 -15.12 6.73
CA GLU A 150 -3.62 -16.51 6.47
C GLU A 150 -2.19 -16.53 5.95
N GLY A 151 -1.37 -17.44 6.48
CA GLY A 151 0.06 -17.54 6.17
C GLY A 151 0.91 -16.57 7.00
N GLU A 152 2.20 -16.85 7.07
CA GLU A 152 3.15 -16.02 7.82
C GLU A 152 3.73 -14.93 6.91
N SER A 153 3.43 -13.67 7.22
CA SER A 153 3.97 -12.50 6.53
C SER A 153 3.83 -11.26 7.42
N ARG A 154 4.68 -10.27 7.20
CA ARG A 154 4.39 -8.91 7.63
C ARG A 154 3.14 -8.38 6.92
N PRO A 155 2.49 -7.35 7.43
CA PRO A 155 1.41 -6.66 6.71
C PRO A 155 1.87 -6.17 5.33
N LEU A 156 0.92 -5.89 4.43
CA LEU A 156 1.22 -5.15 3.21
C LEU A 156 1.94 -3.85 3.56
N TRP A 157 2.94 -3.48 2.78
CA TRP A 157 3.58 -2.17 2.94
C TRP A 157 2.57 -1.08 2.71
N SER A 158 2.48 -0.13 3.62
CA SER A 158 1.60 1.04 3.51
C SER A 158 2.39 2.28 3.10
N TYR A 159 1.67 3.27 2.60
CA TYR A 159 2.17 4.57 2.21
C TYR A 159 1.40 5.66 2.94
N ARG A 160 2.03 6.83 3.10
CA ARG A 160 1.35 8.00 3.66
C ARG A 160 0.38 8.56 2.63
N VAL A 161 -0.83 8.86 3.09
CA VAL A 161 -1.87 9.46 2.27
C VAL A 161 -2.19 10.85 2.82
N PHE A 162 -2.10 11.84 1.96
CA PHE A 162 -2.51 13.20 2.23
C PHE A 162 -3.80 13.44 1.46
N ASP A 163 -4.91 13.45 2.17
CA ASP A 163 -6.24 13.60 1.61
C ASP A 163 -6.74 15.02 1.82
N SER A 164 -7.12 15.68 0.74
CA SER A 164 -7.80 16.98 0.73
C SER A 164 -9.23 16.82 0.21
N SER A 165 -9.96 17.92 0.12
CA SER A 165 -11.33 17.93 -0.43
C SER A 165 -11.39 17.47 -1.90
N ILE A 166 -10.31 17.63 -2.66
CA ILE A 166 -10.27 17.35 -4.09
C ILE A 166 -9.19 16.29 -4.41
N THR A 167 -7.99 16.48 -3.88
CA THR A 167 -6.80 15.72 -4.31
C THR A 167 -6.35 14.77 -3.22
N VAL A 168 -6.03 13.56 -3.63
CA VAL A 168 -5.30 12.58 -2.83
C VAL A 168 -3.85 12.55 -3.32
N LEU A 169 -2.90 12.66 -2.40
CA LEU A 169 -1.47 12.53 -2.65
C LEU A 169 -0.92 11.37 -1.83
N ILE A 170 -0.21 10.44 -2.47
CA ILE A 170 0.40 9.27 -1.84
C ILE A 170 1.91 9.42 -1.94
N GLN A 171 2.58 9.37 -0.79
CA GLN A 171 4.03 9.54 -0.68
C GLN A 171 4.62 8.63 0.40
N ASN A 172 5.93 8.46 0.39
CA ASN A 172 6.72 7.92 1.50
C ASN A 172 7.76 8.92 1.99
#